data_eee3f101f2a4477388f058d03b023cde
#
_entry.id   eee3f101f2a4477388f058d03b023cde
#
_cell.length_a   1.000
_cell.length_b   1.000
_cell.length_c   1.000
_cell.angle_alpha   90.00
_cell.angle_beta   90.00
_cell.angle_gamma   90.00
#
_symmetry.space_group_name_H-M   'P 1'
#
loop_
_entity.id
_entity.type
_entity.pdbx_description
1 polymer ?
#
loop_
_entity_poly.entity_id
_entity_poly.type
_entity_poly.pdbx_seq_one_letter_code
_entity_poly.pdbx_strand_id
1 'polypeptide(L)'
;MSTVGDTGSQPHETSFANVVTGLAPTHPLEVRPMTPADLDEVMRHEVEIYDFPWTRGNFSDSLAAGYDAWCFIDEAGRLAGYSVLMWSPDEVHLLNLSVARARQGRGQGEWSLRWIADDVRRRGATSLLLEVRPSNTRAIQLYDRVGLQRIGVRRGYYPFFEGQREDALVMRCTLPLAAPVASWPPGSRNGG
;
A
#
# COMPACT_ATOMS: atom_id res chain seq x y z
N MET A 1 -45.13 35.32 7.88
CA MET A 1 -44.36 34.64 8.92
C MET A 1 -44.10 33.23 8.43
N SER A 2 -42.96 33.01 7.79
CA SER A 2 -42.58 31.70 7.25
C SER A 2 -41.23 31.36 7.87
N THR A 3 -41.21 30.27 8.61
CA THR A 3 -40.03 29.73 9.26
C THR A 3 -39.28 28.85 8.25
N VAL A 4 -38.06 29.24 7.93
CA VAL A 4 -37.12 28.44 7.11
C VAL A 4 -36.48 27.40 8.03
N GLY A 5 -36.70 26.14 7.70
CA GLY A 5 -36.06 25.01 8.38
C GLY A 5 -34.61 24.87 7.92
N ASP A 6 -33.72 24.87 8.89
CA ASP A 6 -32.32 24.56 8.76
C ASP A 6 -32.16 23.05 8.56
N THR A 7 -31.73 22.62 7.35
CA THR A 7 -31.34 21.23 7.08
C THR A 7 -29.84 21.10 7.26
N GLY A 8 -29.45 20.78 8.51
CA GLY A 8 -28.08 20.40 8.83
C GLY A 8 -27.63 19.16 8.06
N SER A 9 -26.72 19.37 7.14
CA SER A 9 -25.98 18.28 6.49
C SER A 9 -25.12 17.54 7.50
N GLN A 10 -25.49 16.34 7.82
CA GLN A 10 -24.63 15.41 8.59
C GLN A 10 -23.52 14.91 7.68
N PRO A 11 -22.27 14.84 8.17
CA PRO A 11 -21.20 14.17 7.43
C PRO A 11 -21.52 12.67 7.39
N HIS A 12 -21.55 12.12 6.18
CA HIS A 12 -21.68 10.69 5.96
C HIS A 12 -20.47 9.96 6.56
N GLU A 13 -20.64 9.36 7.72
CA GLU A 13 -19.77 8.29 8.18
C GLU A 13 -19.93 7.10 7.23
N THR A 14 -19.03 7.03 6.26
CA THR A 14 -18.91 5.87 5.39
C THR A 14 -18.13 4.82 6.14
N SER A 15 -18.84 3.95 6.85
CA SER A 15 -18.29 2.70 7.41
C SER A 15 -17.83 1.82 6.26
N PHE A 16 -16.55 1.85 5.95
CA PHE A 16 -15.92 1.02 4.90
C PHE A 16 -15.55 -0.36 5.43
N ALA A 17 -16.54 -1.13 5.84
CA ALA A 17 -16.40 -2.57 6.00
C ALA A 17 -16.61 -3.23 4.62
N ASN A 18 -15.66 -3.11 3.70
CA ASN A 18 -15.69 -3.84 2.46
C ASN A 18 -14.81 -5.09 2.56
N VAL A 19 -15.47 -6.22 2.63
CA VAL A 19 -14.93 -7.57 2.54
C VAL A 19 -14.26 -7.74 1.18
N VAL A 20 -12.92 -7.67 1.16
CA VAL A 20 -12.14 -8.22 0.05
C VAL A 20 -12.28 -9.74 0.15
N THR A 21 -13.20 -10.29 -0.64
CA THR A 21 -13.43 -11.74 -0.72
C THR A 21 -12.17 -12.42 -1.29
N GLY A 22 -11.44 -13.13 -0.43
CA GLY A 22 -10.41 -14.06 -0.89
C GLY A 22 -9.18 -14.25 0.00
N LEU A 23 -8.81 -13.31 0.85
CA LEU A 23 -7.72 -13.45 1.81
C LEU A 23 -8.06 -12.63 3.06
N ALA A 24 -8.70 -13.27 4.03
CA ALA A 24 -8.78 -12.67 5.35
C ALA A 24 -7.38 -12.74 5.98
N PRO A 25 -6.70 -11.61 6.26
CA PRO A 25 -5.63 -11.62 7.25
C PRO A 25 -6.23 -12.18 8.53
N THR A 26 -5.42 -12.79 9.35
CA THR A 26 -5.87 -13.31 10.66
C THR A 26 -6.53 -12.20 11.51
N HIS A 27 -6.36 -10.93 11.10
CA HIS A 27 -6.97 -9.76 11.70
C HIS A 27 -7.22 -8.70 10.63
N PRO A 28 -8.45 -8.19 10.46
CA PRO A 28 -8.75 -7.09 9.57
C PRO A 28 -7.97 -5.84 10.01
N LEU A 29 -7.41 -5.12 9.05
CA LEU A 29 -6.77 -3.84 9.29
C LEU A 29 -7.79 -2.72 9.05
N GLU A 30 -7.85 -1.76 9.96
CA GLU A 30 -8.49 -0.48 9.69
C GLU A 30 -7.59 0.31 8.72
N VAL A 31 -8.20 0.95 7.73
CA VAL A 31 -7.47 1.81 6.79
C VAL A 31 -7.97 3.23 6.93
N ARG A 32 -7.04 4.15 7.15
CA ARG A 32 -7.34 5.57 7.22
C ARG A 32 -6.31 6.41 6.47
N PRO A 33 -6.66 7.64 6.05
CA PRO A 33 -5.70 8.56 5.48
C PRO A 33 -4.52 8.80 6.44
N MET A 34 -3.31 8.91 5.86
CA MET A 34 -2.12 9.36 6.56
C MET A 34 -2.17 10.86 6.76
N THR A 35 -1.77 11.31 7.92
CA THR A 35 -1.66 12.73 8.28
C THR A 35 -0.22 13.10 8.69
N PRO A 36 0.14 14.38 8.75
CA PRO A 36 1.45 14.77 9.26
C PRO A 36 1.76 14.27 10.69
N ALA A 37 0.73 14.02 11.51
CA ALA A 37 0.89 13.48 12.86
C ALA A 37 1.39 12.01 12.86
N ASP A 38 1.19 11.28 11.78
CA ASP A 38 1.61 9.89 11.65
C ASP A 38 3.10 9.75 11.29
N LEU A 39 3.72 10.81 10.79
CA LEU A 39 5.06 10.75 10.19
C LEU A 39 6.14 10.30 11.17
N ASP A 40 6.00 10.55 12.47
CA ASP A 40 6.97 10.08 13.46
C ASP A 40 6.95 8.55 13.56
N GLU A 41 5.78 7.93 13.51
CA GLU A 41 5.64 6.48 13.53
C GLU A 41 6.03 5.84 12.19
N VAL A 42 5.61 6.43 11.08
CA VAL A 42 6.00 6.03 9.73
C VAL A 42 7.52 6.00 9.60
N MET A 43 8.22 7.06 10.03
CA MET A 43 9.68 7.15 9.96
C MET A 43 10.39 6.11 10.82
N ARG A 44 9.86 5.76 12.00
CA ARG A 44 10.42 4.66 12.80
C ARG A 44 10.40 3.34 12.05
N HIS A 45 9.28 3.02 11.38
CA HIS A 45 9.17 1.81 10.57
C HIS A 45 10.02 1.88 9.31
N GLU A 46 10.07 3.03 8.63
CA GLU A 46 10.85 3.22 7.40
C GLU A 46 12.33 2.94 7.64
N VAL A 47 12.91 3.53 8.70
CA VAL A 47 14.31 3.31 9.08
C VAL A 47 14.58 1.88 9.57
N GLU A 48 13.60 1.22 10.19
CA GLU A 48 13.73 -0.18 10.62
C GLU A 48 13.72 -1.16 9.44
N ILE A 49 12.98 -0.84 8.37
CA ILE A 49 12.71 -1.76 7.26
C ILE A 49 13.78 -1.64 6.16
N TYR A 50 14.24 -0.44 5.85
CA TYR A 50 15.02 -0.14 4.65
C TYR A 50 16.42 0.39 4.96
N ASP A 51 17.43 -0.11 4.26
CA ASP A 51 18.80 0.43 4.28
C ASP A 51 18.87 1.84 3.65
N PHE A 52 17.97 2.13 2.71
CA PHE A 52 17.82 3.43 2.05
C PHE A 52 16.37 3.90 2.19
N PRO A 53 15.99 4.35 3.39
CA PRO A 53 14.62 4.76 3.69
C PRO A 53 14.24 6.05 2.95
N TRP A 54 12.96 6.23 2.68
CA TRP A 54 12.44 7.56 2.39
C TRP A 54 12.73 8.50 3.55
N THR A 55 12.98 9.74 3.22
CA THR A 55 13.12 10.79 4.24
C THR A 55 11.75 11.27 4.70
N ARG A 56 11.70 11.90 5.89
CA ARG A 56 10.48 12.59 6.34
C ARG A 56 9.99 13.62 5.30
N GLY A 57 10.94 14.29 4.60
CA GLY A 57 10.64 15.21 3.51
C GLY A 57 9.85 14.55 2.38
N ASN A 58 10.25 13.34 1.95
CA ASN A 58 9.51 12.63 0.90
C ASN A 58 8.03 12.41 1.27
N PHE A 59 7.74 12.04 2.52
CA PHE A 59 6.37 11.87 2.98
C PHE A 59 5.63 13.20 3.11
N SER A 60 6.24 14.21 3.75
CA SER A 60 5.60 15.52 3.92
C SER A 60 5.31 16.21 2.59
N ASP A 61 6.22 16.11 1.63
CA ASP A 61 6.05 16.68 0.29
C ASP A 61 4.95 15.93 -0.50
N SER A 62 4.89 14.60 -0.35
CA SER A 62 3.80 13.80 -0.93
C SER A 62 2.44 14.20 -0.38
N LEU A 63 2.32 14.39 0.94
CA LEU A 63 1.08 14.85 1.57
C LEU A 63 0.71 16.28 1.12
N ALA A 64 1.69 17.19 1.05
CA ALA A 64 1.49 18.56 0.61
C ALA A 64 1.09 18.63 -0.88
N ALA A 65 1.60 17.72 -1.71
CA ALA A 65 1.24 17.59 -3.12
C ALA A 65 -0.15 16.95 -3.34
N GLY A 66 -0.83 16.51 -2.27
CA GLY A 66 -2.15 15.88 -2.35
C GLY A 66 -2.11 14.43 -2.85
N TYR A 67 -0.98 13.73 -2.70
CA TYR A 67 -0.92 12.30 -3.00
C TYR A 67 -1.76 11.51 -2.01
N ASP A 68 -2.34 10.42 -2.48
CA ASP A 68 -3.04 9.49 -1.59
C ASP A 68 -2.02 8.77 -0.70
N ALA A 69 -2.15 8.95 0.59
CA ALA A 69 -1.34 8.24 1.57
C ALA A 69 -2.23 7.57 2.62
N TRP A 70 -1.94 6.31 2.93
CA TRP A 70 -2.77 5.48 3.78
C TRP A 70 -1.96 4.87 4.93
N CYS A 71 -2.57 4.82 6.10
CA CYS A 71 -2.13 4.03 7.25
C CYS A 71 -3.01 2.79 7.40
N PHE A 72 -2.37 1.64 7.58
CA PHE A 72 -3.00 0.37 7.91
C PHE A 72 -2.81 0.12 9.41
N ILE A 73 -3.92 0.11 10.16
CA ILE A 73 -3.92 0.09 11.63
C ILE A 73 -4.40 -1.28 12.11
N ASP A 74 -3.73 -1.84 13.10
CA ASP A 74 -4.12 -3.11 13.70
C ASP A 74 -5.20 -2.93 14.79
N GLU A 75 -5.73 -4.03 15.29
CA GLU A 75 -6.76 -4.08 16.33
C GLU A 75 -6.36 -3.39 17.64
N ALA A 76 -5.04 -3.25 17.87
CA ALA A 76 -4.51 -2.55 19.04
C ALA A 76 -4.24 -1.06 18.76
N GLY A 77 -4.69 -0.53 17.61
CA GLY A 77 -4.49 0.86 17.21
C GLY A 77 -3.05 1.18 16.77
N ARG A 78 -2.21 0.18 16.46
CA ARG A 78 -0.81 0.37 16.07
C ARG A 78 -0.67 0.38 14.56
N LEU A 79 0.31 1.14 14.04
CA LEU A 79 0.62 1.17 12.63
C LEU A 79 1.20 -0.20 12.17
N ALA A 80 0.44 -0.91 11.34
CA ALA A 80 0.81 -2.19 10.77
C ALA A 80 1.49 -2.06 9.40
N GLY A 81 1.28 -0.92 8.74
CA GLY A 81 1.86 -0.60 7.44
C GLY A 81 1.36 0.74 6.92
N TYR A 82 1.88 1.16 5.79
CA TYR A 82 1.50 2.41 5.13
C TYR A 82 1.75 2.33 3.63
N SER A 83 1.14 3.26 2.88
CA SER A 83 1.38 3.41 1.45
C SER A 83 1.28 4.86 1.02
N VAL A 84 1.92 5.17 -0.12
CA VAL A 84 1.83 6.45 -0.83
C VAL A 84 1.59 6.18 -2.32
N LEU A 85 0.61 6.87 -2.90
CA LEU A 85 0.18 6.71 -4.29
C LEU A 85 0.10 8.07 -4.98
N MET A 86 0.51 8.11 -6.23
CA MET A 86 0.37 9.27 -7.09
C MET A 86 -0.59 8.94 -8.24
N TRP A 87 -1.57 9.80 -8.48
CA TRP A 87 -2.53 9.65 -9.56
C TRP A 87 -2.01 10.26 -10.87
N SER A 88 -2.20 9.53 -11.95
CA SER A 88 -2.25 10.01 -13.34
C SER A 88 -3.70 9.84 -13.84
N PRO A 89 -4.09 10.33 -15.01
CA PRO A 89 -5.49 10.36 -15.40
C PRO A 89 -6.25 9.03 -15.26
N ASP A 90 -5.62 7.90 -15.61
CA ASP A 90 -6.22 6.55 -15.60
C ASP A 90 -5.29 5.49 -15.00
N GLU A 91 -4.12 5.89 -14.51
CA GLU A 91 -3.11 5.03 -13.90
C GLU A 91 -2.72 5.55 -12.52
N VAL A 92 -2.52 4.65 -11.58
CA VAL A 92 -2.00 4.98 -10.26
C VAL A 92 -0.60 4.43 -10.09
N HIS A 93 0.32 5.28 -9.65
CA HIS A 93 1.68 4.89 -9.34
C HIS A 93 1.82 4.67 -7.83
N LEU A 94 2.06 3.44 -7.44
CA LEU A 94 2.36 3.05 -6.06
C LEU A 94 3.83 3.39 -5.76
N LEU A 95 4.05 4.49 -5.06
CA LEU A 95 5.37 5.03 -4.76
C LEU A 95 6.03 4.36 -3.54
N ASN A 96 5.23 4.00 -2.55
CA ASN A 96 5.67 3.30 -1.34
C ASN A 96 4.57 2.36 -0.85
N LEU A 97 4.95 1.16 -0.45
CA LEU A 97 4.11 0.20 0.26
C LEU A 97 4.98 -0.55 1.27
N SER A 98 4.72 -0.32 2.53
CA SER A 98 5.50 -0.90 3.63
C SER A 98 4.62 -1.62 4.63
N VAL A 99 5.14 -2.72 5.16
CA VAL A 99 4.54 -3.48 6.26
C VAL A 99 5.51 -3.51 7.42
N ALA A 100 5.06 -3.13 8.60
CA ALA A 100 5.84 -3.13 9.83
C ALA A 100 6.57 -4.48 10.02
N ARG A 101 7.86 -4.45 10.38
CA ARG A 101 8.74 -5.63 10.44
C ARG A 101 8.13 -6.80 11.21
N ALA A 102 7.53 -6.52 12.35
CA ALA A 102 6.88 -7.53 13.20
C ALA A 102 5.66 -8.21 12.54
N ARG A 103 5.13 -7.62 11.45
CA ARG A 103 3.95 -8.10 10.74
C ARG A 103 4.24 -8.68 9.36
N GLN A 104 5.47 -8.65 8.93
CA GLN A 104 5.88 -9.24 7.67
C GLN A 104 5.75 -10.78 7.70
N GLY A 105 5.57 -11.40 6.52
CA GLY A 105 5.43 -12.87 6.40
C GLY A 105 4.04 -13.42 6.71
N ARG A 106 3.06 -12.57 7.00
CA ARG A 106 1.71 -12.95 7.42
C ARG A 106 0.63 -12.61 6.38
N GLY A 107 1.01 -12.37 5.12
CA GLY A 107 0.06 -12.01 4.05
C GLY A 107 -0.36 -10.54 4.02
N GLN A 108 0.06 -9.70 4.98
CA GLN A 108 -0.40 -8.31 5.06
C GLN A 108 0.00 -7.46 3.85
N GLY A 109 1.19 -7.67 3.28
CA GLY A 109 1.61 -6.95 2.08
C GLY A 109 0.70 -7.22 0.89
N GLU A 110 0.27 -8.47 0.70
CA GLU A 110 -0.67 -8.84 -0.34
C GLU A 110 -2.07 -8.27 -0.07
N TRP A 111 -2.53 -8.34 1.17
CA TRP A 111 -3.80 -7.76 1.56
C TRP A 111 -3.82 -6.24 1.30
N SER A 112 -2.79 -5.51 1.75
CA SER A 112 -2.69 -4.06 1.55
C SER A 112 -2.66 -3.70 0.06
N LEU A 113 -1.90 -4.46 -0.75
CA LEU A 113 -1.84 -4.23 -2.19
C LEU A 113 -3.19 -4.47 -2.88
N ARG A 114 -3.91 -5.53 -2.49
CA ARG A 114 -5.25 -5.82 -3.02
C ARG A 114 -6.28 -4.77 -2.61
N TRP A 115 -6.20 -4.32 -1.36
CA TRP A 115 -7.05 -3.22 -0.88
C TRP A 115 -6.81 -1.94 -1.69
N ILE A 116 -5.54 -1.55 -1.89
CA ILE A 116 -5.16 -0.40 -2.70
C ILE A 116 -5.72 -0.56 -4.12
N ALA A 117 -5.47 -1.69 -4.76
CA ALA A 117 -5.89 -1.94 -6.13
C ALA A 117 -7.43 -1.86 -6.30
N ASP A 118 -8.18 -2.35 -5.32
CA ASP A 118 -9.64 -2.27 -5.34
C ASP A 118 -10.13 -0.85 -5.07
N ASP A 119 -9.50 -0.11 -4.15
CA ASP A 119 -9.84 1.28 -3.88
C ASP A 119 -9.62 2.17 -5.11
N VAL A 120 -8.42 2.13 -5.72
CA VAL A 120 -8.12 2.97 -6.88
C VAL A 120 -8.95 2.58 -8.10
N ARG A 121 -9.26 1.29 -8.29
CA ARG A 121 -10.16 0.81 -9.34
C ARG A 121 -11.59 1.39 -9.17
N ARG A 122 -12.15 1.37 -7.97
CA ARG A 122 -13.46 1.97 -7.69
C ARG A 122 -13.50 3.47 -8.00
N ARG A 123 -12.36 4.13 -7.90
CA ARG A 123 -12.19 5.56 -8.19
C ARG A 123 -11.81 5.82 -9.65
N GLY A 124 -11.80 4.79 -10.51
CA GLY A 124 -11.67 4.92 -11.97
C GLY A 124 -10.28 4.57 -12.54
N ALA A 125 -9.30 4.17 -11.73
CA ALA A 125 -8.02 3.70 -12.25
C ALA A 125 -8.18 2.39 -13.03
N THR A 126 -7.51 2.30 -14.18
CA THR A 126 -7.49 1.11 -15.03
C THR A 126 -6.22 0.29 -14.88
N SER A 127 -5.16 0.89 -14.30
CA SER A 127 -3.88 0.23 -14.09
C SER A 127 -3.15 0.73 -12.85
N LEU A 128 -2.28 -0.13 -12.33
CA LEU A 128 -1.37 0.14 -11.23
C LEU A 128 0.07 -0.07 -11.71
N LEU A 129 0.91 0.91 -11.46
CA LEU A 129 2.34 0.94 -11.79
C LEU A 129 3.15 1.02 -10.49
N LEU A 130 4.32 0.41 -10.47
CA LEU A 130 5.31 0.60 -9.40
C LEU A 130 6.74 0.39 -9.89
N GLU A 131 7.71 0.91 -9.13
CA GLU A 131 9.10 0.53 -9.22
C GLU A 131 9.52 -0.30 -8.01
N VAL A 132 10.38 -1.28 -8.25
CA VAL A 132 10.93 -2.13 -7.19
C VAL A 132 12.41 -2.41 -7.42
N ARG A 133 13.20 -2.42 -6.35
CA ARG A 133 14.61 -2.83 -6.39
C ARG A 133 14.73 -4.30 -6.81
N PRO A 134 15.62 -4.67 -7.75
CA PRO A 134 15.92 -6.07 -8.06
C PRO A 134 16.32 -6.89 -6.82
N SER A 135 17.00 -6.26 -5.86
CA SER A 135 17.38 -6.87 -4.58
C SER A 135 16.18 -7.21 -3.68
N ASN A 136 15.03 -6.54 -3.84
CA ASN A 136 13.82 -6.82 -3.07
C ASN A 136 13.02 -8.00 -3.67
N THR A 137 13.64 -9.19 -3.66
CA THR A 137 13.07 -10.41 -4.23
C THR A 137 11.71 -10.77 -3.63
N ARG A 138 11.50 -10.46 -2.34
CA ARG A 138 10.24 -10.72 -1.65
C ARG A 138 9.08 -9.89 -2.19
N ALA A 139 9.30 -8.61 -2.42
CA ALA A 139 8.29 -7.74 -3.03
C ALA A 139 8.02 -8.16 -4.49
N ILE A 140 9.05 -8.48 -5.26
CA ILE A 140 8.91 -8.97 -6.63
C ILE A 140 8.03 -10.22 -6.68
N GLN A 141 8.30 -11.21 -5.82
CA GLN A 141 7.48 -12.42 -5.72
C GLN A 141 6.03 -12.12 -5.34
N LEU A 142 5.78 -11.13 -4.50
CA LEU A 142 4.42 -10.68 -4.21
C LEU A 142 3.76 -10.08 -5.45
N TYR A 143 4.44 -9.17 -6.14
CA TYR A 143 3.92 -8.49 -7.32
C TYR A 143 3.64 -9.45 -8.48
N ASP A 144 4.58 -10.36 -8.77
CA ASP A 144 4.40 -11.41 -9.77
C ASP A 144 3.16 -12.30 -9.44
N ARG A 145 2.98 -12.66 -8.16
CA ARG A 145 1.87 -13.51 -7.69
C ARG A 145 0.49 -12.86 -7.87
N VAL A 146 0.40 -11.55 -7.72
CA VAL A 146 -0.87 -10.81 -7.88
C VAL A 146 -1.08 -10.31 -9.31
N GLY A 147 -0.19 -10.64 -10.23
CA GLY A 147 -0.37 -10.39 -11.66
C GLY A 147 0.28 -9.12 -12.21
N LEU A 148 1.16 -8.45 -11.45
CA LEU A 148 1.97 -7.39 -12.04
C LEU A 148 3.01 -7.99 -12.99
N GLN A 149 3.24 -7.34 -14.11
CA GLN A 149 4.19 -7.75 -15.14
C GLN A 149 5.33 -6.73 -15.24
N ARG A 150 6.53 -7.22 -15.47
CA ARG A 150 7.70 -6.36 -15.72
C ARG A 150 7.57 -5.72 -17.10
N ILE A 151 7.55 -4.40 -17.15
CA ILE A 151 7.40 -3.64 -18.40
C ILE A 151 8.64 -2.84 -18.77
N GLY A 152 9.60 -2.71 -17.85
CA GLY A 152 10.82 -1.94 -18.11
C GLY A 152 11.81 -1.98 -16.96
N VAL A 153 12.91 -1.27 -17.17
CA VAL A 153 13.98 -1.06 -16.19
C VAL A 153 14.39 0.41 -16.23
N ARG A 154 14.45 1.05 -15.08
CA ARG A 154 15.09 2.37 -14.92
C ARG A 154 16.48 2.17 -14.38
N ARG A 155 17.49 2.45 -15.21
CA ARG A 155 18.89 2.24 -14.86
C ARG A 155 19.36 3.24 -13.82
N GLY A 156 20.12 2.74 -12.82
CA GLY A 156 20.72 3.55 -11.78
C GLY A 156 19.70 4.38 -11.00
N TYR A 157 18.52 3.87 -10.75
CA TYR A 157 17.41 4.62 -10.17
C TYR A 157 17.55 4.82 -8.66
N TYR A 158 17.85 3.75 -7.93
CA TYR A 158 17.96 3.79 -6.49
C TYR A 158 19.37 4.04 -6.00
N PRO A 159 19.59 4.77 -4.89
CA PRO A 159 20.88 4.82 -4.21
C PRO A 159 21.25 3.42 -3.71
N PHE A 160 22.55 3.11 -3.71
CA PHE A 160 23.11 1.86 -3.22
C PHE A 160 24.40 2.14 -2.43
N PHE A 161 24.97 1.10 -1.80
CA PHE A 161 26.18 1.24 -0.98
C PHE A 161 27.37 1.79 -1.79
N GLU A 162 28.30 2.43 -1.11
CA GLU A 162 29.55 2.98 -1.69
C GLU A 162 29.33 3.95 -2.86
N GLY A 163 28.21 4.70 -2.83
CA GLY A 163 27.88 5.66 -3.89
C GLY A 163 27.42 5.03 -5.21
N GLN A 164 27.28 3.71 -5.25
CA GLN A 164 26.70 3.00 -6.39
C GLN A 164 25.20 3.27 -6.50
N ARG A 165 24.62 2.79 -7.58
CA ARG A 165 23.18 2.87 -7.81
C ARG A 165 22.65 1.51 -8.27
N GLU A 166 21.47 1.17 -7.79
CA GLU A 166 20.74 -0.01 -8.22
C GLU A 166 19.66 0.38 -9.23
N ASP A 167 19.41 -0.46 -10.21
CA ASP A 167 18.31 -0.29 -11.16
C ASP A 167 16.96 -0.41 -10.44
N ALA A 168 15.89 0.04 -11.09
CA ALA A 168 14.53 -0.28 -10.71
C ALA A 168 13.87 -1.14 -11.78
N LEU A 169 13.22 -2.23 -11.37
CA LEU A 169 12.26 -2.92 -12.21
C LEU A 169 10.97 -2.11 -12.20
N VAL A 170 10.44 -1.81 -13.37
CA VAL A 170 9.13 -1.18 -13.52
C VAL A 170 8.10 -2.29 -13.76
N MET A 171 7.10 -2.36 -12.89
CA MET A 171 6.05 -3.37 -12.97
C MET A 171 4.67 -2.71 -13.07
N ARG A 172 3.78 -3.32 -13.85
CA ARG A 172 2.43 -2.81 -14.10
C ARG A 172 1.43 -3.95 -14.17
N CYS A 173 0.20 -3.68 -13.77
CA CYS A 173 -0.95 -4.55 -14.05
C CYS A 173 -2.15 -3.72 -14.51
N THR A 174 -3.05 -4.38 -15.25
CA THR A 174 -4.42 -3.91 -15.46
C THR A 174 -5.25 -4.27 -14.23
N LEU A 175 -6.17 -3.41 -13.85
CA LEU A 175 -7.09 -3.66 -12.73
C LEU A 175 -8.40 -4.32 -13.24
N PRO A 176 -9.01 -5.21 -12.47
CA PRO A 176 -8.60 -5.69 -11.13
C PRO A 176 -7.37 -6.60 -11.16
N LEU A 177 -6.70 -6.75 -10.02
CA LEU A 177 -5.63 -7.73 -9.85
C LEU A 177 -6.14 -9.16 -10.09
N ALA A 178 -5.24 -10.08 -10.48
CA ALA A 178 -5.55 -11.49 -10.58
C ALA A 178 -6.17 -12.03 -9.28
N ALA A 179 -7.19 -12.88 -9.42
CA ALA A 179 -7.81 -13.51 -8.27
C ALA A 179 -6.77 -14.31 -7.47
N PRO A 180 -6.90 -14.41 -6.13
CA PRO A 180 -6.05 -15.29 -5.35
C PRO A 180 -6.12 -16.72 -5.89
N VAL A 181 -4.97 -17.37 -6.04
CA VAL A 181 -4.95 -18.80 -6.40
C VAL A 181 -5.61 -19.56 -5.25
N ALA A 182 -6.58 -20.43 -5.56
CA ALA A 182 -7.44 -21.14 -4.59
C ALA A 182 -6.70 -22.09 -3.63
N SER A 183 -5.37 -22.11 -3.61
CA SER A 183 -4.52 -22.97 -2.79
C SER A 183 -3.86 -22.29 -1.59
N TRP A 184 -4.34 -21.13 -1.16
CA TRP A 184 -3.84 -20.53 0.06
C TRP A 184 -4.85 -20.62 1.21
N PRO A 185 -4.66 -21.54 2.14
CA PRO A 185 -4.30 -21.21 3.51
C PRO A 185 -2.86 -21.67 3.79
N PRO A 186 -2.04 -20.93 4.57
CA PRO A 186 -0.79 -21.48 5.06
C PRO A 186 -1.15 -22.72 5.90
N GLY A 187 -0.58 -23.85 5.51
CA GLY A 187 -0.87 -25.12 6.14
C GLY A 187 -0.81 -25.05 7.65
N SER A 188 -1.84 -25.54 8.29
CA SER A 188 -1.80 -26.06 9.65
C SER A 188 -0.63 -27.06 9.72
N ARG A 189 0.48 -26.69 10.35
CA ARG A 189 1.45 -27.66 10.79
C ARG A 189 0.76 -28.50 11.85
N ASN A 190 0.31 -29.68 11.46
CA ASN A 190 -0.03 -30.71 12.41
C ASN A 190 1.26 -31.04 13.17
N GLY A 191 1.25 -30.74 14.47
CA GLY A 191 2.19 -31.30 15.39
C GLY A 191 2.06 -32.83 15.42
N GLY A 192 3.15 -33.50 15.26
CA GLY A 192 3.40 -34.87 15.64
C GLY A 192 4.55 -34.85 16.64
#